data_8ae3371aa20412e4a72c2fc5901b3abd
#
_entry.id   8ae3371aa20412e4a72c2fc5901b3abd
#
_cell.length_a   1.000
_cell.length_b   1.000
_cell.length_c   1.000
_cell.angle_alpha   90.00
_cell.angle_beta   90.00
_cell.angle_gamma   90.00
#
_symmetry.space_group_name_H-M   'P 1'
#
loop_
_entity.id
_entity.type
_entity.pdbx_description
1 polymer ?
#
loop_
_entity_poly.entity_id
_entity_poly.type
_entity_poly.pdbx_seq_one_letter_code
_entity_poly.pdbx_strand_id
1 'polypeptide(L)'
;MPNDTLPLDLIVARFPEHRDSLESLYTRSESFRSLCEDVRDCLAAIETWTQSTAEEAPAYREEFAILLQELDEELLEDVKNEGTLIDYRTWEREL
;
A
#
# COMPACT_ATOMS: atom_id res chain seq x y z
N MET A 1 -20.30 -4.24 7.49
CA MET A 1 -19.44 -3.46 8.37
C MET A 1 -18.32 -2.85 7.57
N PRO A 2 -18.10 -1.55 7.68
CA PRO A 2 -17.05 -0.91 6.89
C PRO A 2 -15.64 -1.41 7.24
N ASN A 3 -15.50 -2.05 8.39
CA ASN A 3 -14.19 -2.52 8.84
C ASN A 3 -13.85 -3.90 8.32
N ASP A 4 -14.73 -4.51 7.55
CA ASP A 4 -14.50 -5.85 7.05
C ASP A 4 -13.65 -5.88 5.79
N THR A 5 -13.36 -4.72 5.21
CA THR A 5 -12.52 -4.65 4.02
C THR A 5 -11.09 -5.01 4.40
N LEU A 6 -10.55 -6.04 3.75
CA LEU A 6 -9.18 -6.44 3.99
C LEU A 6 -8.21 -5.40 3.42
N PRO A 7 -7.04 -5.21 4.05
CA PRO A 7 -6.05 -4.28 3.50
C PRO A 7 -5.70 -4.60 2.05
N LEU A 8 -5.59 -5.88 1.71
CA LEU A 8 -5.28 -6.29 0.34
C LEU A 8 -6.33 -5.79 -0.64
N ASP A 9 -7.61 -5.90 -0.29
CA ASP A 9 -8.68 -5.47 -1.17
C ASP A 9 -8.58 -3.98 -1.49
N LEU A 10 -8.27 -3.17 -0.47
CA LEU A 10 -8.07 -1.74 -0.65
C LEU A 10 -6.90 -1.45 -1.60
N ILE A 11 -5.80 -2.16 -1.42
CA ILE A 11 -4.60 -1.95 -2.21
C ILE A 11 -4.83 -2.36 -3.67
N VAL A 12 -5.50 -3.49 -3.89
CA VAL A 12 -5.83 -3.95 -5.24
C VAL A 12 -6.76 -2.95 -5.93
N ALA A 13 -7.71 -2.38 -5.18
CA ALA A 13 -8.62 -1.39 -5.74
C ALA A 13 -7.87 -0.12 -6.19
N ARG A 14 -6.81 0.23 -5.49
CA ARG A 14 -6.01 1.41 -5.81
C ARG A 14 -5.02 1.15 -6.96
N PHE A 15 -4.53 -0.07 -7.08
CA PHE A 15 -3.52 -0.43 -8.08
C PHE A 15 -3.93 -1.71 -8.80
N PRO A 16 -5.05 -1.67 -9.54
CA PRO A 16 -5.58 -2.91 -10.15
C PRO A 16 -4.65 -3.54 -11.18
N GLU A 17 -3.78 -2.76 -11.83
CA GLU A 17 -2.83 -3.28 -12.79
C GLU A 17 -1.73 -4.14 -12.16
N HIS A 18 -1.58 -4.07 -10.83
CA HIS A 18 -0.57 -4.83 -10.10
C HIS A 18 -1.17 -5.94 -9.26
N ARG A 19 -2.40 -6.31 -9.54
CA ARG A 19 -3.16 -7.25 -8.72
C ARG A 19 -2.39 -8.54 -8.40
N ASP A 20 -1.83 -9.17 -9.42
CA ASP A 20 -1.15 -10.45 -9.23
C ASP A 20 0.07 -10.31 -8.32
N SER A 21 0.86 -9.28 -8.54
CA SER A 21 2.03 -9.02 -7.70
C SER A 21 1.64 -8.70 -6.27
N LEU A 22 0.58 -7.91 -6.11
CA LEU A 22 0.10 -7.52 -4.78
C LEU A 22 -0.40 -8.73 -4.01
N GLU A 23 -1.15 -9.61 -4.65
CA GLU A 23 -1.65 -10.82 -4.01
C GLU A 23 -0.52 -11.75 -3.62
N SER A 24 0.47 -11.89 -4.49
CA SER A 24 1.63 -12.72 -4.23
C SER A 24 2.43 -12.20 -3.04
N LEU A 25 2.71 -10.90 -3.02
CA LEU A 25 3.44 -10.28 -1.92
C LEU A 25 2.68 -10.39 -0.61
N TYR A 26 1.37 -10.16 -0.64
CA TYR A 26 0.55 -10.23 0.56
C TYR A 26 0.58 -11.63 1.16
N THR A 27 0.60 -12.65 0.32
CA THR A 27 0.65 -14.04 0.76
C THR A 27 2.00 -14.41 1.35
N ARG A 28 3.09 -13.93 0.76
CA ARG A 28 4.43 -14.37 1.09
C ARG A 28 5.17 -13.51 2.11
N SER A 29 4.82 -12.23 2.19
CA SER A 29 5.60 -11.27 2.96
C SER A 29 4.81 -10.68 4.10
N GLU A 30 5.25 -10.98 5.32
CA GLU A 30 4.63 -10.41 6.50
C GLU A 30 4.84 -8.90 6.55
N SER A 31 6.03 -8.43 6.17
CA SER A 31 6.29 -6.99 6.17
C SER A 31 5.45 -6.27 5.11
N PHE A 32 5.16 -6.93 3.99
CA PHE A 32 4.26 -6.34 2.99
C PHE A 32 2.83 -6.23 3.55
N ARG A 33 2.38 -7.25 4.29
CA ARG A 33 1.06 -7.18 4.93
C ARG A 33 0.98 -6.03 5.91
N SER A 34 2.04 -5.81 6.69
CA SER A 34 2.10 -4.68 7.61
C SER A 34 2.02 -3.35 6.87
N LEU A 35 2.71 -3.26 5.74
CA LEU A 35 2.67 -2.06 4.90
C LEU A 35 1.25 -1.80 4.40
N CYS A 36 0.55 -2.84 3.97
CA CYS A 36 -0.83 -2.71 3.51
C CYS A 36 -1.75 -2.24 4.65
N GLU A 37 -1.53 -2.73 5.87
CA GLU A 37 -2.29 -2.28 7.03
C GLU A 37 -2.02 -0.81 7.32
N ASP A 38 -0.78 -0.38 7.19
CA ASP A 38 -0.42 1.02 7.39
C ASP A 38 -1.12 1.91 6.37
N VAL A 39 -1.19 1.48 5.11
CA VAL A 39 -1.90 2.22 4.08
C VAL A 39 -3.38 2.32 4.42
N ARG A 40 -3.99 1.21 4.84
CA ARG A 40 -5.40 1.21 5.25
C ARG A 40 -5.64 2.21 6.38
N ASP A 41 -4.79 2.17 7.41
CA ASP A 41 -4.93 3.04 8.57
C ASP A 41 -4.75 4.50 8.17
N CYS A 42 -3.82 4.77 7.29
CA CYS A 42 -3.58 6.12 6.79
C CYS A 42 -4.79 6.65 6.03
N LEU A 43 -5.39 5.81 5.18
CA LEU A 43 -6.60 6.20 4.44
C LEU A 43 -7.76 6.49 5.39
N ALA A 44 -7.92 5.68 6.43
CA ALA A 44 -8.96 5.90 7.43
C ALA A 44 -8.74 7.22 8.17
N ALA A 45 -7.48 7.53 8.49
CA ALA A 45 -7.15 8.79 9.17
C ALA A 45 -7.47 9.99 8.28
N ILE A 46 -7.14 9.90 6.99
CA ILE A 46 -7.44 10.98 6.04
C ILE A 46 -8.94 11.20 5.98
N GLU A 47 -9.72 10.13 5.91
CA GLU A 47 -11.18 10.24 5.88
C GLU A 47 -11.71 10.91 7.15
N THR A 48 -11.20 10.49 8.30
CA THR A 48 -11.59 11.07 9.58
C THR A 48 -11.33 12.58 9.61
N TRP A 49 -10.13 13.00 9.20
CA TRP A 49 -9.79 14.42 9.23
C TRP A 49 -10.50 15.21 8.14
N THR A 50 -10.86 14.57 7.02
CA THR A 50 -11.63 15.22 5.96
C THR A 50 -13.02 15.59 6.46
N GLN A 51 -13.60 14.75 7.31
CA GLN A 51 -14.94 14.99 7.86
C GLN A 51 -14.94 15.85 9.12
N SER A 52 -13.77 16.09 9.67
CA SER A 52 -13.63 16.85 10.91
C SER A 52 -13.82 18.35 10.66
N THR A 53 -14.47 19.03 11.62
CA THR A 53 -14.60 20.49 11.59
C THR A 53 -13.55 21.18 12.47
N ALA A 54 -12.64 20.40 13.06
CA ALA A 54 -11.59 20.97 13.90
C ALA A 54 -10.69 21.91 13.11
N GLU A 55 -10.19 22.92 13.77
CA GLU A 55 -9.37 23.95 13.15
C GLU A 55 -8.09 23.38 12.56
N GLU A 56 -7.50 22.40 13.23
CA GLU A 56 -6.25 21.78 12.80
C GLU A 56 -6.47 20.62 11.82
N ALA A 57 -7.72 20.28 11.48
CA ALA A 57 -8.00 19.15 10.60
C ALA A 57 -7.30 19.24 9.24
N PRO A 58 -7.25 20.40 8.56
CA PRO A 58 -6.55 20.47 7.27
C PRO A 58 -5.07 20.12 7.37
N ALA A 59 -4.42 20.52 8.48
CA ALA A 59 -3.00 20.24 8.66
C ALA A 59 -2.76 18.75 8.85
N TYR A 60 -3.59 18.08 9.66
CA TYR A 60 -3.46 16.65 9.87
C TYR A 60 -3.77 15.87 8.61
N ARG A 61 -4.78 16.29 7.87
CA ARG A 61 -5.12 15.64 6.60
C ARG A 61 -3.95 15.70 5.64
N GLU A 62 -3.28 16.85 5.57
CA GLU A 62 -2.12 17.00 4.71
C GLU A 62 -0.96 16.11 5.16
N GLU A 63 -0.70 16.04 6.46
CA GLU A 63 0.34 15.15 6.99
C GLU A 63 0.10 13.70 6.61
N PHE A 64 -1.13 13.23 6.76
CA PHE A 64 -1.45 11.85 6.40
C PHE A 64 -1.43 11.64 4.90
N ALA A 65 -1.75 12.65 4.10
CA ALA A 65 -1.66 12.55 2.65
C ALA A 65 -0.20 12.37 2.21
N ILE A 66 0.72 13.10 2.85
CA ILE A 66 2.14 12.95 2.57
C ILE A 66 2.62 11.56 2.98
N LEU A 67 2.21 11.10 4.16
CA LEU A 67 2.56 9.77 4.62
C LEU A 67 2.02 8.71 3.67
N LEU A 68 0.79 8.86 3.21
CA LEU A 68 0.20 7.92 2.25
C LEU A 68 1.02 7.85 0.97
N GLN A 69 1.49 8.99 0.48
CA GLN A 69 2.33 9.02 -0.71
C GLN A 69 3.61 8.22 -0.48
N GLU A 70 4.23 8.37 0.67
CA GLU A 70 5.43 7.63 1.01
C GLU A 70 5.15 6.12 1.10
N LEU A 71 4.03 5.75 1.70
CA LEU A 71 3.64 4.36 1.80
C LEU A 71 3.35 3.76 0.43
N ASP A 72 2.69 4.50 -0.45
CA ASP A 72 2.42 4.06 -1.81
C ASP A 72 3.71 3.84 -2.58
N GLU A 73 4.68 4.72 -2.42
CA GLU A 73 5.98 4.58 -3.07
C GLU A 73 6.70 3.33 -2.59
N GLU A 74 6.66 3.08 -1.31
CA GLU A 74 7.26 1.89 -0.74
C GLU A 74 6.58 0.62 -1.24
N LEU A 75 5.26 0.65 -1.31
CA LEU A 75 4.46 -0.46 -1.80
C LEU A 75 4.79 -0.79 -3.26
N LEU A 76 4.86 0.24 -4.09
CA LEU A 76 5.20 0.07 -5.51
C LEU A 76 6.65 -0.37 -5.69
N GLU A 77 7.53 0.05 -4.79
CA GLU A 77 8.91 -0.42 -4.79
C GLU A 77 8.97 -1.93 -4.55
N ASP A 78 8.17 -2.42 -3.60
CA ASP A 78 8.11 -3.85 -3.33
C ASP A 78 7.60 -4.63 -4.54
N VAL A 79 6.60 -4.09 -5.23
CA VAL A 79 6.07 -4.70 -6.45
C VAL A 79 7.15 -4.76 -7.54
N LYS A 80 7.88 -3.68 -7.69
CA LYS A 80 8.95 -3.59 -8.67
C LYS A 80 10.08 -4.58 -8.34
N ASN A 81 10.44 -4.67 -7.07
CA ASN A 81 11.49 -5.57 -6.63
C ASN A 81 11.12 -7.03 -6.84
N GLU A 82 9.85 -7.37 -6.70
CA GLU A 82 9.40 -8.73 -6.98
C GLU A 82 9.64 -9.09 -8.44
N GLY A 83 9.27 -8.21 -9.34
CA GLY A 83 9.51 -8.42 -10.76
C GLY A 83 10.99 -8.51 -11.09
N THR A 84 11.78 -7.63 -10.47
CA THR A 84 13.22 -7.61 -10.68
C THR A 84 13.87 -8.90 -10.20
N LEU A 85 13.42 -9.43 -9.07
CA LEU A 85 13.96 -10.68 -8.55
C LEU A 85 13.68 -11.85 -9.50
N ILE A 86 12.50 -11.87 -10.08
CA ILE A 86 12.15 -12.91 -11.04
C ILE A 86 13.04 -12.81 -12.26
N ASP A 87 13.21 -11.60 -12.79
CA ASP A 87 14.07 -11.35 -13.93
C ASP A 87 15.51 -11.72 -13.64
N TYR A 88 15.97 -11.40 -12.44
CA TYR A 88 17.32 -11.72 -12.03
C TYR A 88 17.57 -13.22 -12.04
N ARG A 89 16.63 -13.99 -11.55
CA ARG A 89 16.75 -15.45 -11.54
C ARG A 89 16.82 -16.02 -12.94
N THR A 90 16.01 -15.50 -13.84
CA THR A 90 16.01 -15.94 -15.23
C THR A 90 17.34 -15.64 -15.87
N TRP A 91 17.84 -14.45 -15.63
CA TRP A 91 19.13 -14.04 -16.17
C TRP A 91 20.27 -14.91 -15.64
N GLU A 92 20.22 -15.22 -14.35
CA GLU A 92 21.24 -16.05 -13.72
C GLU A 92 21.32 -17.44 -14.34
N ARG A 93 20.19 -18.00 -14.67
CA ARG A 93 20.13 -19.32 -15.28
C ARG A 93 20.76 -19.38 -16.65
N GLU A 94 20.73 -18.29 -17.37
CA GLU A 94 21.30 -18.22 -18.70
C GLU A 94 22.81 -18.20 -18.68
N LEU A 95 23.38 -17.87 -17.56
CA LEU A 95 24.81 -17.87 -17.40
C LEU A 95 25.35 -19.27 -17.10
#